data_97b2b404d2cabaec75b07b6551ef6424
#
_entry.id   97b2b404d2cabaec75b07b6551ef6424
#
_cell.length_a   1.000
_cell.length_b   1.000
_cell.length_c   1.000
_cell.angle_alpha   90.00
_cell.angle_beta   90.00
_cell.angle_gamma   90.00
#
_symmetry.space_group_name_H-M   'P 1'
#
loop_
_entity.id
_entity.type
_entity.pdbx_description
1 polymer ?
#
loop_
_entity_poly.entity_id
_entity_poly.type
_entity_poly.pdbx_seq_one_letter_code
_entity_poly.pdbx_strand_id
1 'polypeptide(L)'
;MDDRLEAMYRRFTWRILSNYVTPWEFERLKGQITDYEQWCSRWSAHAARHVTRGDEARAAGHSVTAGDAYLRGALAYHWASFVFTHDQAQFRAALQAMAAAWSKAAPLLSPPMELLAVPFAGLTLPGYLRLPAGVHRPPARGRRCDRPG
;
A
#
# COMPACT_ATOMS: atom_id res chain seq x y z
N MET A 1 13.77 -9.29 -23.49
CA MET A 1 12.96 -9.04 -22.27
C MET A 1 12.72 -10.40 -21.64
N ASP A 2 12.84 -10.52 -20.34
CA ASP A 2 12.54 -11.77 -19.61
C ASP A 2 11.07 -12.18 -19.83
N ASP A 3 10.80 -13.44 -20.17
CA ASP A 3 9.45 -13.95 -20.50
C ASP A 3 8.49 -13.80 -19.31
N ARG A 4 9.00 -13.93 -18.07
CA ARG A 4 8.20 -13.70 -16.84
C ARG A 4 7.77 -12.24 -16.74
N LEU A 5 8.69 -11.32 -17.03
CA LEU A 5 8.43 -9.89 -17.01
C LEU A 5 7.41 -9.49 -18.08
N GLU A 6 7.53 -10.03 -19.27
CA GLU A 6 6.57 -9.81 -20.35
C GLU A 6 5.17 -10.33 -19.99
N ALA A 7 5.09 -11.53 -19.43
CA ALA A 7 3.84 -12.09 -18.93
C ALA A 7 3.21 -11.21 -17.82
N MET A 8 4.02 -10.65 -16.92
CA MET A 8 3.57 -9.72 -15.89
C MET A 8 2.97 -8.46 -16.49
N TYR A 9 3.65 -7.81 -17.43
CA TYR A 9 3.13 -6.62 -18.10
C TYR A 9 1.83 -6.91 -18.87
N ARG A 10 1.80 -7.96 -19.67
CA ARG A 10 0.61 -8.35 -20.42
C ARG A 10 -0.61 -8.59 -19.51
N ARG A 11 -0.40 -9.21 -18.36
CA ARG A 11 -1.49 -9.59 -17.44
C ARG A 11 -1.93 -8.47 -16.51
N PHE A 12 -1.02 -7.62 -16.07
CA PHE A 12 -1.27 -6.72 -14.94
C PHE A 12 -1.20 -5.23 -15.27
N THR A 13 -0.83 -4.81 -16.48
CA THR A 13 -0.74 -3.39 -16.87
C THR A 13 -1.99 -2.60 -16.47
N TRP A 14 -3.17 -3.06 -16.86
CA TRP A 14 -4.41 -2.34 -16.56
C TRP A 14 -4.70 -2.27 -15.05
N ARG A 15 -4.35 -3.31 -14.33
CA ARG A 15 -4.51 -3.34 -12.88
C ARG A 15 -3.53 -2.40 -12.18
N ILE A 16 -2.31 -2.30 -12.68
CA ILE A 16 -1.30 -1.35 -12.18
C ILE A 16 -1.80 0.08 -12.42
N LEU A 17 -2.23 0.41 -13.62
CA LEU A 17 -2.71 1.75 -13.97
C LEU A 17 -3.97 2.15 -13.19
N SER A 18 -4.84 1.21 -12.83
CA SER A 18 -6.03 1.49 -12.00
C SER A 18 -5.70 1.72 -10.51
N ASN A 19 -4.47 1.51 -10.07
CA ASN A 19 -4.01 1.65 -8.68
C ASN A 19 -3.11 2.87 -8.48
N TYR A 20 -3.54 4.05 -8.87
CA TYR A 20 -2.84 5.33 -8.64
C TYR A 20 -1.45 5.43 -9.30
N VAL A 21 -1.11 4.54 -10.22
CA VAL A 21 0.10 4.64 -11.04
C VAL A 21 -0.26 5.32 -12.34
N THR A 22 0.37 6.46 -12.64
CA THR A 22 0.12 7.15 -13.90
C THR A 22 0.75 6.40 -15.08
N PRO A 23 0.19 6.51 -16.31
CA PRO A 23 0.77 5.87 -17.49
C PRO A 23 2.24 6.24 -17.70
N TRP A 24 2.61 7.50 -17.43
CA TRP A 24 3.98 7.96 -17.57
C TRP A 24 4.94 7.33 -16.55
N GLU A 25 4.51 7.21 -15.29
CA GLU A 25 5.29 6.53 -14.24
C GLU A 25 5.49 5.05 -14.59
N PHE A 26 4.43 4.41 -15.08
CA PHE A 26 4.47 3.01 -15.50
C PHE A 26 5.44 2.78 -16.65
N GLU A 27 5.36 3.56 -17.73
CA GLU A 27 6.26 3.42 -18.88
C GLU A 27 7.72 3.71 -18.48
N ARG A 28 7.96 4.69 -17.62
CA ARG A 28 9.29 4.94 -17.08
C ARG A 28 9.85 3.79 -16.27
N LEU A 29 9.04 3.18 -15.41
CA LEU A 29 9.43 1.99 -14.64
C LEU A 29 9.68 0.79 -15.55
N LYS A 30 8.78 0.55 -16.49
CA LYS A 30 8.91 -0.51 -17.49
C LYS A 30 10.21 -0.41 -18.28
N GLY A 31 10.63 0.81 -18.65
CA GLY A 31 11.92 1.04 -19.30
C GLY A 31 13.15 0.81 -18.40
N GLN A 32 12.98 0.78 -17.07
CA GLN A 32 14.05 0.55 -16.09
C GLN A 32 14.14 -0.89 -15.61
N ILE A 33 13.13 -1.71 -15.87
CA ILE A 33 13.07 -3.11 -15.44
C ILE A 33 13.29 -3.97 -16.68
N THR A 34 14.46 -4.55 -16.79
CA THR A 34 14.85 -5.40 -17.93
C THR A 34 14.81 -6.89 -17.59
N ASP A 35 14.76 -7.22 -16.29
CA ASP A 35 14.78 -8.55 -15.72
C ASP A 35 13.74 -8.62 -14.58
N TYR A 36 13.05 -9.74 -14.44
CA TYR A 36 12.07 -9.96 -13.40
C TYR A 36 12.67 -9.85 -11.98
N GLU A 37 13.93 -10.23 -11.80
CA GLU A 37 14.63 -10.11 -10.50
C GLU A 37 14.77 -8.65 -10.04
N GLN A 38 14.70 -7.68 -10.95
CA GLN A 38 14.72 -6.25 -10.65
C GLN A 38 13.34 -5.71 -10.23
N TRP A 39 12.27 -6.48 -10.39
CA TRP A 39 10.90 -6.03 -10.16
C TRP A 39 10.73 -5.41 -8.78
N CYS A 40 11.01 -6.18 -7.72
CA CYS A 40 10.80 -5.72 -6.35
C CYS A 40 11.66 -4.50 -6.02
N SER A 41 12.94 -4.52 -6.35
CA SER A 41 13.87 -3.43 -6.05
C SER A 41 13.52 -2.13 -6.78
N ARG A 42 13.13 -2.18 -8.06
CA ARG A 42 12.76 -1.00 -8.84
C ARG A 42 11.44 -0.38 -8.39
N TRP A 43 10.42 -1.22 -8.14
CA TRP A 43 9.16 -0.75 -7.58
C TRP A 43 9.34 -0.18 -6.17
N SER A 44 10.17 -0.80 -5.32
CA SER A 44 10.49 -0.28 -3.99
C SER A 44 11.20 1.07 -4.04
N ALA A 45 12.16 1.24 -4.95
CA ALA A 45 12.84 2.52 -5.15
C ALA A 45 11.88 3.60 -5.66
N HIS A 46 10.91 3.25 -6.51
CA HIS A 46 9.85 4.17 -6.93
C HIS A 46 8.94 4.55 -5.76
N ALA A 47 8.53 3.58 -4.96
CA ALA A 47 7.71 3.79 -3.77
C ALA A 47 8.39 4.71 -2.74
N ALA A 48 9.69 4.50 -2.49
CA ALA A 48 10.47 5.31 -1.56
C ALA A 48 10.47 6.80 -1.94
N ARG A 49 10.54 7.13 -3.24
CA ARG A 49 10.46 8.54 -3.69
C ARG A 49 9.12 9.18 -3.34
N HIS A 50 8.02 8.45 -3.43
CA HIS A 50 6.71 8.96 -3.01
C HIS A 50 6.68 9.17 -1.49
N VAL A 51 7.25 8.26 -0.70
CA VAL A 51 7.31 8.42 0.77
C VAL A 51 8.15 9.64 1.15
N THR A 52 9.33 9.83 0.53
CA THR A 52 10.16 11.02 0.76
C THR A 52 9.40 12.31 0.44
N ARG A 53 8.72 12.36 -0.71
CA ARG A 53 7.86 13.51 -1.07
C ARG A 53 6.74 13.73 -0.05
N GLY A 54 6.19 12.66 0.51
CA GLY A 54 5.22 12.73 1.59
C GLY A 54 5.80 13.33 2.86
N ASP A 55 7.02 12.92 3.25
CA ASP A 55 7.72 13.46 4.41
C ASP A 55 8.04 14.96 4.25
N GLU A 56 8.50 15.38 3.07
CA GLU A 56 8.74 16.79 2.73
C GLU A 56 7.45 17.63 2.78
N ALA A 57 6.37 17.14 2.16
CA ALA A 57 5.07 17.81 2.18
C ALA A 57 4.52 17.91 3.62
N ARG A 58 4.71 16.87 4.42
CA ARG A 58 4.29 16.86 5.82
C ARG A 58 5.05 17.89 6.64
N ALA A 59 6.36 17.98 6.45
CA ALA A 59 7.21 18.97 7.12
C ALA A 59 6.83 20.41 6.74
N ALA A 60 6.37 20.61 5.50
CA ALA A 60 5.87 21.89 5.01
C ALA A 60 4.41 22.21 5.41
N GLY A 61 3.75 21.34 6.19
CA GLY A 61 2.35 21.52 6.62
C GLY A 61 1.30 21.15 5.56
N HIS A 62 1.69 20.61 4.40
CA HIS A 62 0.80 20.25 3.29
C HIS A 62 0.22 18.85 3.49
N SER A 63 -0.69 18.70 4.45
CA SER A 63 -1.22 17.41 4.89
C SER A 63 -1.92 16.60 3.79
N VAL A 64 -2.67 17.25 2.90
CA VAL A 64 -3.36 16.58 1.78
C VAL A 64 -2.36 16.00 0.78
N THR A 65 -1.35 16.80 0.40
CA THR A 65 -0.27 16.36 -0.50
C THR A 65 0.53 15.22 0.12
N ALA A 66 0.82 15.32 1.43
CA ALA A 66 1.50 14.27 2.16
C ALA A 66 0.70 12.96 2.17
N GLY A 67 -0.60 13.03 2.44
CA GLY A 67 -1.49 11.87 2.44
C GLY A 67 -1.54 11.16 1.08
N ASP A 68 -1.70 11.92 -0.02
CA ASP A 68 -1.67 11.37 -1.38
C ASP A 68 -0.31 10.73 -1.72
N ALA A 69 0.78 11.38 -1.36
CA ALA A 69 2.12 10.87 -1.62
C ALA A 69 2.40 9.56 -0.86
N TYR A 70 2.03 9.48 0.42
CA TYR A 70 2.17 8.24 1.19
C TYR A 70 1.27 7.12 0.65
N LEU A 71 0.04 7.43 0.23
CA LEU A 71 -0.86 6.45 -0.40
C LEU A 71 -0.23 5.87 -1.68
N ARG A 72 0.31 6.72 -2.56
CA ARG A 72 1.03 6.29 -3.77
C ARG A 72 2.24 5.43 -3.43
N GLY A 73 3.00 5.82 -2.41
CA GLY A 73 4.11 5.03 -1.89
C GLY A 73 3.68 3.64 -1.41
N ALA A 74 2.61 3.55 -0.63
CA ALA A 74 2.07 2.28 -0.15
C ALA A 74 1.63 1.36 -1.30
N LEU A 75 0.92 1.90 -2.29
CA LEU A 75 0.46 1.14 -3.45
C LEU A 75 1.62 0.72 -4.36
N ALA A 76 2.66 1.53 -4.49
CA ALA A 76 3.86 1.14 -5.23
C ALA A 76 4.66 0.02 -4.51
N TYR A 77 4.73 0.03 -3.17
CA TYR A 77 5.29 -1.09 -2.41
C TYR A 77 4.43 -2.36 -2.52
N HIS A 78 3.09 -2.23 -2.63
CA HIS A 78 2.23 -3.36 -2.96
C HIS A 78 2.65 -4.00 -4.29
N TRP A 79 2.90 -3.20 -5.33
CA TRP A 79 3.38 -3.72 -6.61
C TRP A 79 4.79 -4.31 -6.51
N ALA A 80 5.66 -3.79 -5.65
CA ALA A 80 6.97 -4.38 -5.39
C ALA A 80 6.88 -5.82 -4.86
N SER A 81 5.95 -6.07 -3.93
CA SER A 81 5.73 -7.41 -3.35
C SER A 81 4.82 -8.29 -4.20
N PHE A 82 4.03 -7.71 -5.12
CA PHE A 82 3.02 -8.45 -5.88
C PHE A 82 3.65 -9.54 -6.74
N VAL A 83 3.24 -10.79 -6.49
CA VAL A 83 3.76 -12.04 -7.09
C VAL A 83 5.28 -12.26 -7.00
N PHE A 84 6.02 -11.40 -6.31
CA PHE A 84 7.46 -11.51 -6.11
C PHE A 84 7.78 -12.30 -4.83
N THR A 85 7.45 -13.60 -4.81
CA THR A 85 7.48 -14.43 -3.60
C THR A 85 8.73 -15.32 -3.48
N HIS A 86 9.55 -15.42 -4.52
CA HIS A 86 10.73 -16.28 -4.56
C HIS A 86 11.91 -15.71 -3.74
N ASP A 87 12.03 -14.39 -3.62
CA ASP A 87 12.95 -13.73 -2.69
C ASP A 87 12.19 -13.23 -1.46
N GLN A 88 12.18 -14.04 -0.42
CA GLN A 88 11.44 -13.76 0.82
C GLN A 88 11.96 -12.54 1.58
N ALA A 89 13.24 -12.18 1.42
CA ALA A 89 13.81 -11.02 2.09
C ALA A 89 13.27 -9.72 1.46
N GLN A 90 13.35 -9.58 0.14
CA GLN A 90 12.80 -8.44 -0.58
C GLN A 90 11.28 -8.35 -0.44
N PHE A 91 10.57 -9.49 -0.55
CA PHE A 91 9.12 -9.55 -0.37
C PHE A 91 8.69 -9.00 0.99
N ARG A 92 9.28 -9.48 2.08
CA ARG A 92 8.95 -9.02 3.44
C ARG A 92 9.31 -7.56 3.67
N ALA A 93 10.46 -7.11 3.17
CA ALA A 93 10.87 -5.71 3.25
C ALA A 93 9.85 -4.79 2.55
N ALA A 94 9.38 -5.16 1.36
CA ALA A 94 8.37 -4.42 0.63
C ALA A 94 7.02 -4.37 1.38
N LEU A 95 6.58 -5.50 1.97
CA LEU A 95 5.35 -5.54 2.79
C LEU A 95 5.45 -4.65 4.04
N GLN A 96 6.59 -4.66 4.73
CA GLN A 96 6.81 -3.81 5.90
C GLN A 96 6.81 -2.33 5.51
N ALA A 97 7.48 -1.96 4.42
CA ALA A 97 7.51 -0.61 3.90
C ALA A 97 6.12 -0.15 3.44
N MET A 98 5.33 -1.04 2.82
CA MET A 98 3.93 -0.80 2.48
C MET A 98 3.10 -0.48 3.72
N ALA A 99 3.18 -1.29 4.76
CA ALA A 99 2.44 -1.09 6.00
C ALA A 99 2.83 0.24 6.68
N ALA A 100 4.12 0.58 6.70
CA ALA A 100 4.61 1.85 7.24
C ALA A 100 4.08 3.05 6.44
N ALA A 101 4.08 2.99 5.11
CA ALA A 101 3.53 4.05 4.26
C ALA A 101 2.01 4.19 4.44
N TRP A 102 1.26 3.09 4.56
CA TRP A 102 -0.17 3.10 4.88
C TRP A 102 -0.45 3.77 6.23
N SER A 103 0.32 3.46 7.27
CA SER A 103 0.18 4.07 8.61
C SER A 103 0.37 5.59 8.58
N LYS A 104 1.27 6.09 7.71
CA LYS A 104 1.46 7.53 7.49
C LYS A 104 0.31 8.15 6.69
N ALA A 105 -0.21 7.45 5.68
CA ALA A 105 -1.28 7.94 4.82
C ALA A 105 -2.63 8.00 5.54
N ALA A 106 -2.99 6.95 6.26
CA ALA A 106 -4.32 6.71 6.81
C ALA A 106 -4.96 7.92 7.53
N PRO A 107 -4.28 8.60 8.48
CA PRO A 107 -4.86 9.73 9.20
C PRO A 107 -4.98 11.01 8.34
N LEU A 108 -4.31 11.06 7.19
CA LEU A 108 -4.26 12.24 6.31
C LEU A 108 -5.25 12.17 5.14
N LEU A 109 -5.88 11.01 4.93
CA LEU A 109 -6.88 10.83 3.88
C LEU A 109 -8.22 11.49 4.26
N SER A 110 -9.04 11.81 3.27
CA SER A 110 -10.37 12.38 3.49
C SER A 110 -11.47 11.46 2.92
N PRO A 111 -12.36 10.90 3.76
CA PRO A 111 -12.30 10.88 5.23
C PRO A 111 -11.09 10.07 5.72
N PRO A 112 -10.59 10.32 6.94
CA PRO A 112 -9.44 9.61 7.49
C PRO A 112 -9.76 8.14 7.75
N MET A 113 -8.71 7.31 7.77
CA MET A 113 -8.81 5.92 8.19
C MET A 113 -8.32 5.77 9.62
N GLU A 114 -9.08 5.04 10.42
CA GLU A 114 -8.73 4.65 11.79
C GLU A 114 -8.05 3.27 11.75
N LEU A 115 -6.89 3.14 12.41
CA LEU A 115 -6.24 1.85 12.61
C LEU A 115 -6.98 1.09 13.72
N LEU A 116 -7.43 -0.10 13.41
CA LEU A 116 -8.08 -1.02 14.33
C LEU A 116 -7.15 -2.16 14.71
N ALA A 117 -7.26 -2.60 15.96
CA ALA A 117 -6.65 -3.82 16.46
C ALA A 117 -7.79 -4.85 16.67
N VAL A 118 -7.84 -5.87 15.83
CA VAL A 118 -8.89 -6.89 15.86
C VAL A 118 -8.34 -8.17 16.50
N PRO A 119 -8.79 -8.55 17.71
CA PRO A 119 -8.36 -9.81 18.33
C PRO A 119 -8.91 -11.00 17.55
N PHE A 120 -8.03 -11.95 17.21
CA PHE A 120 -8.40 -13.19 16.51
C PHE A 120 -7.47 -14.34 16.92
N ALA A 121 -8.03 -15.41 17.45
CA ALA A 121 -7.30 -16.64 17.80
C ALA A 121 -5.99 -16.42 18.58
N GLY A 122 -6.01 -15.54 19.58
CA GLY A 122 -4.83 -15.19 20.39
C GLY A 122 -3.84 -14.22 19.73
N LEU A 123 -4.12 -13.78 18.51
CA LEU A 123 -3.36 -12.78 17.77
C LEU A 123 -4.13 -11.46 17.70
N THR A 124 -3.44 -10.39 17.32
CA THR A 124 -4.06 -9.11 17.00
C THR A 124 -3.84 -8.83 15.52
N LEU A 125 -4.91 -8.72 14.76
CA LEU A 125 -4.87 -8.38 13.34
C LEU A 125 -5.05 -6.87 13.17
N PRO A 126 -4.12 -6.17 12.49
CA PRO A 126 -4.34 -4.77 12.14
C PRO A 126 -5.39 -4.65 11.03
N GLY A 127 -6.26 -3.67 11.15
CA GLY A 127 -7.26 -3.34 10.15
C GLY A 127 -7.40 -1.82 10.01
N TYR A 128 -7.98 -1.37 8.91
CA TYR A 128 -8.28 0.05 8.71
C TYR A 128 -9.79 0.21 8.54
N LEU A 129 -10.39 1.08 9.34
CA LEU A 129 -11.78 1.47 9.22
C LEU A 129 -11.86 2.87 8.60
N ARG A 130 -12.67 3.00 7.56
CA ARG A 130 -12.98 4.28 6.95
C ARG A 130 -14.49 4.49 6.98
N LEU A 131 -14.93 5.53 7.68
CA LEU A 131 -16.34 5.90 7.75
C LEU A 131 -16.61 7.08 6.82
N PRO A 132 -17.82 7.17 6.22
CA PRO A 132 -18.25 8.37 5.52
C PRO A 132 -18.23 9.60 6.43
N ALA A 133 -18.02 10.78 5.85
CA ALA A 133 -18.06 12.02 6.61
C ALA A 133 -19.42 12.19 7.32
N GLY A 134 -19.38 12.61 8.60
CA GLY A 134 -20.59 12.79 9.43
C GLY A 134 -21.15 11.49 10.05
N VAL A 135 -20.58 10.33 9.75
CA VAL A 135 -20.95 9.07 10.42
C VAL A 135 -20.03 8.84 11.60
N HIS A 136 -20.59 8.77 12.79
CA HIS A 136 -19.86 8.40 14.00
C HIS A 136 -19.94 6.89 14.23
N ARG A 137 -18.82 6.30 14.68
CA ARG A 137 -18.81 4.91 15.07
C ARG A 137 -19.81 4.67 16.21
N PRO A 138 -20.80 3.77 16.08
CA PRO A 138 -21.64 3.42 17.20
C PRO A 138 -20.78 2.85 18.32
N PRO A 139 -21.12 3.09 19.61
CA PRO A 139 -20.39 2.49 20.72
C PRO A 139 -20.38 0.98 20.53
N ALA A 140 -19.22 0.37 20.80
CA ALA A 140 -19.05 -1.08 20.67
C ALA A 140 -20.06 -1.79 21.57
N ARG A 141 -21.15 -2.26 21.00
CA ARG A 141 -22.04 -3.19 21.71
C ARG A 141 -21.29 -4.51 21.77
N GLY A 142 -20.89 -4.90 22.99
CA GLY A 142 -20.34 -6.23 23.23
C GLY A 142 -21.38 -7.27 22.81
N ARG A 143 -21.23 -7.80 21.60
CA ARG A 143 -21.95 -9.02 21.24
C ARG A 143 -21.25 -10.15 22.00
N ARG A 144 -21.87 -10.64 23.06
CA ARG A 144 -21.59 -11.99 23.51
C ARG A 144 -22.01 -12.91 22.36
N CYS A 145 -21.04 -13.61 21.78
CA CYS A 145 -21.35 -14.79 21.01
C CYS A 145 -21.77 -15.86 22.01
N ASP A 146 -23.04 -15.86 22.39
CA ASP A 146 -23.61 -17.01 23.06
C ASP A 146 -23.70 -18.12 22.00
N ARG A 147 -22.80 -19.09 22.09
CA ARG A 147 -22.93 -20.34 21.37
C ARG A 147 -24.12 -21.06 21.99
N PRO A 148 -25.13 -21.46 21.23
CA PRO A 148 -26.10 -22.45 21.70
C PRO A 148 -25.34 -23.76 21.94
N GLY A 149 -25.54 -24.37 23.11
CA GLY A 149 -25.02 -25.66 23.51
C GLY A 149 -25.60 -26.82 22.68
#